data_e750621db54b43624a941434b79e2196
#
_entry.id   e750621db54b43624a941434b79e2196
#
_cell.length_a   1.000
_cell.length_b   1.000
_cell.length_c   1.000
_cell.angle_alpha   90.00
_cell.angle_beta   90.00
_cell.angle_gamma   90.00
#
_symmetry.space_group_name_H-M   'P 1'
#
loop_
_entity.id
_entity.type
_entity.pdbx_description
1 polymer ?
#
loop_
_entity_poly.entity_id
_entity_poly.type
_entity_poly.pdbx_seq_one_letter_code
_entity_poly.pdbx_strand_id
1 'polypeptide(L)'
;IRDFCLSRGLGDVYKRQQVNYEKFIGENLFGKIGILIFVIGVGFFVKYAIDKNWINETFRTVLGFLTGAVLLAVAERLQKKYRTFSSLLAGGAFAVFYLTVAIAFHYYHIFSQTMAFIILIGVTVFMSILSVVYNRRELAIISLVGGFLAPFIVSSGEGSYLVLFTYVSILNLGMFGLSIYKKWSELPMISFVFTCLIMGIFLLFNYTSGSTVISNHLFWFATLFYFIFLLPVFSILRGENMRTMSRGLVFVIITNNFIYLLSGALFLRNMGLSFKASGLLSLFIALVNLGLVLWLWKNRKEYKFLVHTTLGLVLTFVSITIPIQLDGNYITLLWASEMVLLLWLYVKSKIRVYEYAAKVLVGLTFVSYLMDVYSVMFEHHSLDTIFLNSSFATSLFVGLATGAFASSLRHAG
;
A
#
# COMPACT_ATOMS: atom_id res chain seq x y z
N ILE A 1 -31.79 -22.34 54.21
CA ILE A 1 -31.99 -22.47 52.72
C ILE A 1 -31.72 -21.10 52.02
N ARG A 2 -30.71 -20.33 52.45
CA ARG A 2 -30.38 -19.03 51.81
C ARG A 2 -28.93 -18.87 51.36
N ASP A 3 -28.05 -19.86 51.67
CA ASP A 3 -26.61 -19.74 51.42
C ASP A 3 -26.05 -20.67 50.32
N PHE A 4 -26.95 -21.28 49.50
CA PHE A 4 -26.49 -22.24 48.47
C PHE A 4 -26.46 -21.70 47.02
N CYS A 5 -26.85 -20.45 46.80
CA CYS A 5 -26.91 -19.87 45.44
C CYS A 5 -25.81 -18.85 45.08
N LEU A 6 -24.86 -18.57 45.98
CA LEU A 6 -23.84 -17.54 45.74
C LEU A 6 -22.44 -18.07 45.39
N SER A 7 -22.21 -19.40 45.37
CA SER A 7 -20.88 -19.96 45.11
C SER A 7 -20.65 -20.45 43.66
N ARG A 8 -21.67 -20.41 42.79
CA ARG A 8 -21.53 -20.88 41.39
C ARG A 8 -21.37 -19.80 40.34
N GLY A 9 -21.44 -18.52 40.70
CA GLY A 9 -21.40 -17.41 39.75
C GLY A 9 -20.04 -16.68 39.61
N LEU A 10 -19.10 -16.95 40.51
CA LEU A 10 -17.82 -16.19 40.54
C LEU A 10 -16.60 -17.01 40.11
N GLY A 11 -16.74 -18.31 39.79
CA GLY A 11 -15.63 -19.19 39.37
C GLY A 11 -15.31 -19.14 37.88
N ASP A 12 -16.23 -18.68 37.03
CA ASP A 12 -16.05 -18.77 35.57
C ASP A 12 -15.55 -17.48 34.91
N VAL A 13 -15.41 -16.37 35.64
CA VAL A 13 -15.00 -15.07 35.08
C VAL A 13 -13.45 -14.91 35.11
N TYR A 14 -12.69 -15.77 35.76
CA TYR A 14 -11.23 -15.69 35.86
C TYR A 14 -10.46 -16.85 35.22
N LYS A 15 -11.02 -17.54 34.23
CA LYS A 15 -10.16 -18.20 33.24
C LYS A 15 -9.63 -17.17 32.23
N ARG A 16 -8.86 -16.18 32.71
CA ARG A 16 -7.82 -15.59 31.89
C ARG A 16 -7.00 -16.76 31.34
N GLN A 17 -7.06 -16.96 30.04
CA GLN A 17 -6.14 -17.82 29.32
C GLN A 17 -4.73 -17.47 29.83
N GLN A 18 -4.21 -18.22 30.76
CA GLN A 18 -2.78 -18.15 31.09
C GLN A 18 -2.09 -18.48 29.77
N VAL A 19 -1.51 -17.46 29.17
CA VAL A 19 -0.61 -17.64 28.03
C VAL A 19 0.44 -18.59 28.56
N ASN A 20 0.40 -19.83 28.08
CA ASN A 20 1.34 -20.86 28.50
C ASN A 20 2.68 -20.46 27.88
N TYR A 21 3.44 -19.63 28.61
CA TYR A 21 4.72 -19.07 28.15
C TYR A 21 5.69 -20.16 27.75
N GLU A 22 5.66 -21.32 28.41
CA GLU A 22 6.46 -22.50 28.05
C GLU A 22 6.08 -23.04 26.67
N LYS A 23 4.80 -23.11 26.34
CA LYS A 23 4.32 -23.55 25.04
C LYS A 23 4.59 -22.50 23.96
N PHE A 24 4.42 -21.20 24.27
CA PHE A 24 4.73 -20.10 23.36
C PHE A 24 6.23 -20.01 23.08
N ILE A 25 7.07 -20.17 24.09
CA ILE A 25 8.54 -20.16 23.97
C ILE A 25 9.00 -21.42 23.24
N GLY A 26 8.53 -22.60 23.62
CA GLY A 26 8.95 -23.88 23.02
C GLY A 26 8.51 -24.05 21.58
N GLU A 27 7.24 -23.78 21.25
CA GLU A 27 6.70 -24.03 19.91
C GLU A 27 6.93 -22.86 18.91
N ASN A 28 6.96 -21.62 19.39
CA ASN A 28 7.05 -20.47 18.49
C ASN A 28 8.44 -19.82 18.43
N LEU A 29 9.14 -19.70 19.56
CA LEU A 29 10.43 -18.98 19.60
C LEU A 29 11.58 -19.92 19.23
N PHE A 30 11.69 -21.07 19.91
CA PHE A 30 12.77 -22.03 19.63
C PHE A 30 12.70 -22.61 18.22
N GLY A 31 11.49 -22.88 17.69
CA GLY A 31 11.34 -23.33 16.32
C GLY A 31 11.82 -22.29 15.29
N LYS A 32 11.52 -21.01 15.49
CA LYS A 32 11.97 -19.92 14.59
C LYS A 32 13.48 -19.69 14.68
N ILE A 33 14.02 -19.67 15.91
CA ILE A 33 15.47 -19.53 16.15
C ILE A 33 16.21 -20.76 15.60
N GLY A 34 15.71 -21.96 15.82
CA GLY A 34 16.33 -23.21 15.33
C GLY A 34 16.42 -23.24 13.79
N ILE A 35 15.38 -22.80 13.08
CA ILE A 35 15.43 -22.72 11.62
C ILE A 35 16.37 -21.61 11.14
N LEU A 36 16.38 -20.46 11.80
CA LEU A 36 17.34 -19.39 11.49
C LEU A 36 18.77 -19.87 11.64
N ILE A 37 19.11 -20.51 12.77
CA ILE A 37 20.42 -21.09 13.04
C ILE A 37 20.75 -22.18 11.99
N PHE A 38 19.77 -23.02 11.64
CA PHE A 38 19.96 -24.05 10.64
C PHE A 38 20.27 -23.47 9.25
N VAL A 39 19.53 -22.45 8.80
CA VAL A 39 19.77 -21.77 7.52
C VAL A 39 21.15 -21.10 7.51
N ILE A 40 21.52 -20.44 8.58
CA ILE A 40 22.86 -19.85 8.75
C ILE A 40 23.94 -20.95 8.75
N GLY A 41 23.72 -22.06 9.45
CA GLY A 41 24.62 -23.20 9.50
C GLY A 41 24.84 -23.84 8.12
N VAL A 42 23.77 -24.01 7.32
CA VAL A 42 23.89 -24.46 5.93
C VAL A 42 24.70 -23.47 5.10
N GLY A 43 24.47 -22.15 5.26
CA GLY A 43 25.26 -21.11 4.57
C GLY A 43 26.75 -21.19 4.91
N PHE A 44 27.10 -21.34 6.20
CA PHE A 44 28.50 -21.51 6.65
C PHE A 44 29.11 -22.83 6.16
N PHE A 45 28.35 -23.92 6.18
CA PHE A 45 28.83 -25.21 5.66
C PHE A 45 29.12 -25.13 4.18
N VAL A 46 28.25 -24.50 3.40
CA VAL A 46 28.48 -24.29 1.96
C VAL A 46 29.74 -23.41 1.76
N LYS A 47 29.89 -22.33 2.53
CA LYS A 47 31.09 -21.50 2.48
C LYS A 47 32.36 -22.29 2.81
N TYR A 48 32.35 -23.04 3.89
CA TYR A 48 33.48 -23.90 4.30
C TYR A 48 33.84 -24.95 3.22
N ALA A 49 32.84 -25.57 2.61
CA ALA A 49 33.04 -26.52 1.51
C ALA A 49 33.61 -25.86 0.25
N ILE A 50 33.31 -24.57 0.02
CA ILE A 50 33.92 -23.73 -1.04
C ILE A 50 35.41 -23.51 -0.73
N ASP A 51 35.72 -23.03 0.49
CA ASP A 51 37.08 -22.66 0.90
C ASP A 51 38.05 -23.87 0.88
N LYS A 52 37.53 -25.08 1.06
CA LYS A 52 38.31 -26.33 1.09
C LYS A 52 38.38 -27.09 -0.23
N ASN A 53 37.74 -26.60 -1.29
CA ASN A 53 37.67 -27.28 -2.63
C ASN A 53 37.27 -28.76 -2.59
N TRP A 54 36.50 -29.17 -1.57
CA TRP A 54 36.14 -30.61 -1.36
C TRP A 54 35.21 -31.13 -2.43
N ILE A 55 34.43 -30.31 -3.11
CA ILE A 55 33.37 -30.70 -4.00
C ILE A 55 33.29 -29.71 -5.15
N ASN A 56 33.10 -30.17 -6.39
CA ASN A 56 32.87 -29.35 -7.56
C ASN A 56 31.66 -28.41 -7.36
N GLU A 57 31.71 -27.22 -7.92
CA GLU A 57 30.70 -26.14 -7.80
C GLU A 57 29.29 -26.60 -8.17
N THR A 58 29.18 -27.37 -9.28
CA THR A 58 27.91 -27.94 -9.72
C THR A 58 27.31 -28.88 -8.66
N PHE A 59 28.16 -29.75 -8.06
CA PHE A 59 27.70 -30.68 -7.05
C PHE A 59 27.27 -30.00 -5.75
N ARG A 60 27.92 -28.89 -5.38
CA ARG A 60 27.53 -28.05 -4.23
C ARG A 60 26.14 -27.44 -4.46
N THR A 61 25.86 -26.96 -5.68
CA THR A 61 24.55 -26.44 -6.07
C THR A 61 23.47 -27.51 -5.99
N VAL A 62 23.77 -28.73 -6.49
CA VAL A 62 22.87 -29.88 -6.39
C VAL A 62 22.59 -30.23 -4.93
N LEU A 63 23.62 -30.28 -4.07
CA LEU A 63 23.45 -30.52 -2.63
C LEU A 63 22.56 -29.47 -1.96
N GLY A 64 22.67 -28.18 -2.34
CA GLY A 64 21.80 -27.11 -1.86
C GLY A 64 20.34 -27.37 -2.21
N PHE A 65 20.05 -27.72 -3.47
CA PHE A 65 18.69 -28.10 -3.88
C PHE A 65 18.18 -29.37 -3.19
N LEU A 66 19.03 -30.38 -3.02
CA LEU A 66 18.67 -31.61 -2.29
C LEU A 66 18.34 -31.32 -0.84
N THR A 67 19.12 -30.48 -0.16
CA THR A 67 18.86 -30.06 1.22
C THR A 67 17.51 -29.35 1.33
N GLY A 68 17.22 -28.39 0.45
CA GLY A 68 15.92 -27.75 0.39
C GLY A 68 14.78 -28.73 0.12
N ALA A 69 14.96 -29.68 -0.80
CA ALA A 69 13.97 -30.70 -1.09
C ALA A 69 13.71 -31.65 0.09
N VAL A 70 14.76 -32.08 0.80
CA VAL A 70 14.63 -32.90 2.02
C VAL A 70 13.87 -32.14 3.11
N LEU A 71 14.21 -30.88 3.36
CA LEU A 71 13.48 -30.02 4.31
C LEU A 71 12.00 -29.91 3.95
N LEU A 72 11.69 -29.72 2.66
CA LEU A 72 10.31 -29.64 2.18
C LEU A 72 9.58 -30.98 2.35
N ALA A 73 10.21 -32.10 2.07
CA ALA A 73 9.65 -33.45 2.27
C ALA A 73 9.37 -33.72 3.76
N VAL A 74 10.26 -33.29 4.65
CA VAL A 74 10.05 -33.38 6.11
C VAL A 74 8.89 -32.47 6.53
N ALA A 75 8.83 -31.23 6.01
CA ALA A 75 7.73 -30.31 6.25
C ALA A 75 6.38 -30.94 5.84
N GLU A 76 6.30 -31.57 4.67
CA GLU A 76 5.10 -32.25 4.18
C GLU A 76 4.64 -33.38 5.13
N ARG A 77 5.55 -34.22 5.58
CA ARG A 77 5.23 -35.28 6.53
C ARG A 77 4.73 -34.79 7.87
N LEU A 78 5.25 -33.64 8.33
CA LEU A 78 4.89 -33.05 9.62
C LEU A 78 3.59 -32.23 9.55
N GLN A 79 3.10 -31.89 8.37
CA GLN A 79 1.95 -31.01 8.17
C GLN A 79 0.70 -31.47 8.91
N LYS A 80 0.43 -32.79 8.94
CA LYS A 80 -0.78 -33.33 9.59
C LYS A 80 -0.75 -33.17 11.11
N LYS A 81 0.43 -33.29 11.74
CA LYS A 81 0.59 -33.33 13.21
C LYS A 81 1.05 -31.96 13.78
N TYR A 82 1.97 -31.28 13.10
CA TYR A 82 2.60 -30.03 13.58
C TYR A 82 2.52 -28.93 12.51
N ARG A 83 1.31 -28.44 12.26
CA ARG A 83 1.01 -27.49 11.16
C ARG A 83 1.88 -26.23 11.13
N THR A 84 2.07 -25.59 12.30
CA THR A 84 2.85 -24.34 12.39
C THR A 84 4.34 -24.59 12.16
N PHE A 85 4.87 -25.65 12.74
CA PHE A 85 6.26 -26.05 12.55
C PHE A 85 6.55 -26.46 11.11
N SER A 86 5.64 -27.23 10.50
CA SER A 86 5.71 -27.60 9.07
C SER A 86 5.77 -26.37 8.15
N SER A 87 4.91 -25.37 8.39
CA SER A 87 4.92 -24.15 7.59
C SER A 87 6.24 -23.39 7.72
N LEU A 88 6.80 -23.35 8.94
CA LEU A 88 8.07 -22.69 9.20
C LEU A 88 9.23 -23.44 8.52
N LEU A 89 9.20 -24.78 8.58
CA LEU A 89 10.19 -25.64 7.92
C LEU A 89 10.13 -25.52 6.41
N ALA A 90 8.92 -25.47 5.83
CA ALA A 90 8.72 -25.20 4.41
C ALA A 90 9.30 -23.82 4.02
N GLY A 91 9.04 -22.78 4.81
CA GLY A 91 9.65 -21.45 4.61
C GLY A 91 11.18 -21.51 4.63
N GLY A 92 11.77 -22.26 5.56
CA GLY A 92 13.21 -22.53 5.62
C GLY A 92 13.75 -23.23 4.38
N ALA A 93 13.02 -24.24 3.86
CA ALA A 93 13.38 -24.93 2.62
C ALA A 93 13.46 -23.97 1.43
N PHE A 94 12.50 -23.02 1.32
CA PHE A 94 12.52 -22.01 0.28
C PHE A 94 13.66 -21.01 0.46
N ALA A 95 13.99 -20.61 1.68
CA ALA A 95 15.17 -19.78 1.94
C ALA A 95 16.46 -20.49 1.47
N VAL A 96 16.57 -21.80 1.67
CA VAL A 96 17.69 -22.61 1.16
C VAL A 96 17.70 -22.59 -0.38
N PHE A 97 16.57 -22.75 -1.06
CA PHE A 97 16.51 -22.64 -2.53
C PHE A 97 16.96 -21.27 -3.03
N TYR A 98 16.47 -20.18 -2.41
CA TYR A 98 16.89 -18.82 -2.78
C TYR A 98 18.40 -18.61 -2.61
N LEU A 99 18.96 -19.04 -1.47
CA LEU A 99 20.40 -18.95 -1.20
C LEU A 99 21.22 -19.80 -2.17
N THR A 100 20.75 -21.01 -2.50
CA THR A 100 21.41 -21.89 -3.46
C THR A 100 21.51 -21.25 -4.83
N VAL A 101 20.39 -20.65 -5.33
CA VAL A 101 20.39 -19.95 -6.62
C VAL A 101 21.25 -18.70 -6.57
N ALA A 102 21.23 -17.94 -5.47
CA ALA A 102 22.07 -16.76 -5.29
C ALA A 102 23.56 -17.10 -5.36
N ILE A 103 23.99 -18.15 -4.65
CA ILE A 103 25.38 -18.62 -4.63
C ILE A 103 25.78 -19.17 -6.00
N ALA A 104 24.94 -19.96 -6.63
CA ALA A 104 25.19 -20.53 -7.96
C ALA A 104 25.32 -19.44 -9.05
N PHE A 105 24.60 -18.33 -8.90
CA PHE A 105 24.72 -17.16 -9.80
C PHE A 105 25.94 -16.32 -9.52
N HIS A 106 26.10 -15.81 -8.26
CA HIS A 106 27.13 -14.80 -7.94
C HIS A 106 28.54 -15.37 -7.76
N TYR A 107 28.66 -16.58 -7.20
CA TYR A 107 29.97 -17.15 -6.87
C TYR A 107 30.42 -18.20 -7.86
N TYR A 108 29.50 -19.05 -8.33
CA TYR A 108 29.86 -20.16 -9.23
C TYR A 108 29.66 -19.84 -10.70
N HIS A 109 28.91 -18.75 -11.03
CA HIS A 109 28.57 -18.37 -12.40
C HIS A 109 27.99 -19.53 -13.24
N ILE A 110 27.33 -20.51 -12.57
CA ILE A 110 26.70 -21.67 -13.22
C ILE A 110 25.45 -21.26 -14.02
N PHE A 111 24.70 -20.31 -13.50
CA PHE A 111 23.49 -19.80 -14.12
C PHE A 111 23.72 -18.43 -14.75
N SER A 112 23.17 -18.21 -15.94
CA SER A 112 23.00 -16.85 -16.45
C SER A 112 21.99 -16.08 -15.60
N GLN A 113 22.03 -14.75 -15.63
CA GLN A 113 21.09 -13.89 -14.90
C GLN A 113 19.64 -14.26 -15.21
N THR A 114 19.30 -14.44 -16.49
CA THR A 114 17.94 -14.81 -16.92
C THR A 114 17.54 -16.18 -16.38
N MET A 115 18.44 -17.17 -16.42
CA MET A 115 18.16 -18.53 -15.93
C MET A 115 17.94 -18.52 -14.42
N ALA A 116 18.81 -17.86 -13.65
CA ALA A 116 18.66 -17.74 -12.19
C ALA A 116 17.35 -17.03 -11.83
N PHE A 117 16.98 -15.99 -12.57
CA PHE A 117 15.73 -15.26 -12.37
C PHE A 117 14.49 -16.15 -12.63
N ILE A 118 14.49 -16.90 -13.73
CA ILE A 118 13.40 -17.87 -14.05
C ILE A 118 13.26 -18.93 -12.95
N ILE A 119 14.38 -19.46 -12.44
CA ILE A 119 14.36 -20.45 -11.34
C ILE A 119 13.74 -19.83 -10.09
N LEU A 120 14.13 -18.58 -9.71
CA LEU A 120 13.57 -17.90 -8.54
C LEU A 120 12.07 -17.61 -8.70
N ILE A 121 11.61 -17.23 -9.91
CA ILE A 121 10.18 -17.10 -10.21
C ILE A 121 9.48 -18.45 -10.01
N GLY A 122 10.04 -19.56 -10.54
CA GLY A 122 9.50 -20.88 -10.36
C GLY A 122 9.36 -21.29 -8.89
N VAL A 123 10.40 -21.00 -8.09
CA VAL A 123 10.39 -21.21 -6.64
C VAL A 123 9.30 -20.39 -5.96
N THR A 124 9.16 -19.10 -6.32
CA THR A 124 8.12 -18.19 -5.78
C THR A 124 6.71 -18.72 -6.09
N VAL A 125 6.46 -19.12 -7.35
CA VAL A 125 5.15 -19.64 -7.79
C VAL A 125 4.84 -20.94 -7.06
N PHE A 126 5.80 -21.85 -6.99
CA PHE A 126 5.63 -23.13 -6.27
C PHE A 126 5.29 -22.92 -4.80
N MET A 127 5.98 -22.00 -4.11
CA MET A 127 5.69 -21.65 -2.74
C MET A 127 4.30 -21.01 -2.57
N SER A 128 3.91 -20.17 -3.52
CA SER A 128 2.56 -19.56 -3.54
C SER A 128 1.49 -20.64 -3.65
N ILE A 129 1.66 -21.62 -4.53
CA ILE A 129 0.77 -22.79 -4.66
C ILE A 129 0.73 -23.58 -3.35
N LEU A 130 1.89 -23.85 -2.77
CA LEU A 130 2.00 -24.59 -1.51
C LEU A 130 1.28 -23.86 -0.37
N SER A 131 1.34 -22.54 -0.31
CA SER A 131 0.61 -21.73 0.65
C SER A 131 -0.91 -21.93 0.55
N VAL A 132 -1.42 -22.07 -0.67
CA VAL A 132 -2.84 -22.37 -0.94
C VAL A 132 -3.21 -23.78 -0.48
N VAL A 133 -2.38 -24.77 -0.81
CA VAL A 133 -2.61 -26.19 -0.45
C VAL A 133 -2.58 -26.35 1.07
N TYR A 134 -1.59 -25.77 1.74
CA TYR A 134 -1.47 -25.84 3.20
C TYR A 134 -2.45 -24.93 3.93
N ASN A 135 -3.11 -24.04 3.20
CA ASN A 135 -3.98 -22.98 3.76
C ASN A 135 -3.26 -22.16 4.83
N ARG A 136 -2.04 -21.71 4.52
CA ARG A 136 -1.14 -20.99 5.44
C ARG A 136 -0.71 -19.67 4.84
N ARG A 137 -1.19 -18.58 5.46
CA ARG A 137 -0.87 -17.20 5.04
C ARG A 137 0.61 -16.86 5.23
N GLU A 138 1.26 -17.47 6.25
CA GLU A 138 2.69 -17.28 6.52
C GLU A 138 3.55 -17.67 5.32
N LEU A 139 3.22 -18.77 4.66
CA LEU A 139 3.92 -19.22 3.45
C LEU A 139 3.69 -18.27 2.27
N ALA A 140 2.47 -17.74 2.14
CA ALA A 140 2.16 -16.73 1.12
C ALA A 140 2.97 -15.44 1.34
N ILE A 141 3.12 -15.00 2.59
CA ILE A 141 3.93 -13.82 2.94
C ILE A 141 5.41 -14.07 2.61
N ILE A 142 5.97 -15.25 2.96
CA ILE A 142 7.35 -15.58 2.66
C ILE A 142 7.57 -15.64 1.14
N SER A 143 6.63 -16.25 0.38
CA SER A 143 6.70 -16.30 -1.09
C SER A 143 6.66 -14.90 -1.71
N LEU A 144 5.82 -14.01 -1.16
CA LEU A 144 5.72 -12.62 -1.57
C LEU A 144 7.04 -11.87 -1.37
N VAL A 145 7.60 -11.95 -0.15
CA VAL A 145 8.89 -11.32 0.19
C VAL A 145 10.00 -11.86 -0.70
N GLY A 146 10.09 -13.18 -0.85
CA GLY A 146 11.05 -13.83 -1.74
C GLY A 146 10.89 -13.36 -3.19
N GLY A 147 9.64 -13.30 -3.68
CA GLY A 147 9.33 -12.80 -5.02
C GLY A 147 9.82 -11.37 -5.25
N PHE A 148 9.59 -10.45 -4.31
CA PHE A 148 10.11 -9.09 -4.41
C PHE A 148 11.63 -9.01 -4.33
N LEU A 149 12.28 -9.89 -3.58
CA LEU A 149 13.73 -9.95 -3.46
C LEU A 149 14.42 -10.61 -4.67
N ALA A 150 13.72 -11.50 -5.40
CA ALA A 150 14.27 -12.28 -6.50
C ALA A 150 15.07 -11.44 -7.53
N PRO A 151 14.56 -10.33 -8.09
CA PRO A 151 15.32 -9.54 -9.06
C PRO A 151 16.58 -8.90 -8.47
N PHE A 152 16.58 -8.58 -7.18
CA PHE A 152 17.74 -8.00 -6.49
C PHE A 152 18.78 -9.07 -6.18
N ILE A 153 18.35 -10.29 -5.85
CA ILE A 153 19.24 -11.43 -5.61
C ILE A 153 20.05 -11.79 -6.85
N VAL A 154 19.48 -11.66 -8.06
CA VAL A 154 20.18 -11.98 -9.31
C VAL A 154 20.56 -10.74 -10.12
N SER A 155 20.65 -9.58 -9.49
CA SER A 155 21.04 -8.35 -10.16
C SER A 155 22.55 -8.34 -10.43
N SER A 156 22.94 -8.10 -11.69
CA SER A 156 24.34 -7.82 -12.09
C SER A 156 24.65 -6.32 -12.19
N GLY A 157 23.67 -5.45 -11.86
CA GLY A 157 23.78 -3.99 -12.00
C GLY A 157 23.37 -3.46 -13.38
N GLU A 158 23.27 -4.29 -14.41
CA GLU A 158 22.90 -3.92 -15.79
C GLU A 158 21.45 -4.29 -16.14
N GLY A 159 20.61 -4.59 -15.13
CA GLY A 159 19.26 -5.06 -15.33
C GLY A 159 18.33 -4.00 -15.94
N SER A 160 17.42 -4.43 -16.87
CA SER A 160 16.39 -3.58 -17.43
C SER A 160 15.29 -3.26 -16.40
N TYR A 161 15.10 -1.98 -16.10
CA TYR A 161 14.00 -1.54 -15.23
C TYR A 161 12.61 -1.91 -15.78
N LEU A 162 12.45 -2.01 -17.11
CA LEU A 162 11.21 -2.45 -17.74
C LEU A 162 10.86 -3.88 -17.34
N VAL A 163 11.86 -4.78 -17.35
CA VAL A 163 11.68 -6.17 -16.92
C VAL A 163 11.31 -6.23 -15.44
N LEU A 164 11.98 -5.43 -14.60
CA LEU A 164 11.70 -5.35 -13.16
C LEU A 164 10.26 -4.92 -12.90
N PHE A 165 9.81 -3.78 -13.46
CA PHE A 165 8.46 -3.28 -13.19
C PHE A 165 7.36 -4.13 -13.82
N THR A 166 7.62 -4.75 -14.97
CA THR A 166 6.70 -5.75 -15.56
C THR A 166 6.56 -6.96 -14.63
N TYR A 167 7.67 -7.48 -14.11
CA TYR A 167 7.66 -8.58 -13.14
C TYR A 167 6.90 -8.21 -11.86
N VAL A 168 7.19 -7.03 -11.28
CA VAL A 168 6.49 -6.53 -10.08
C VAL A 168 4.99 -6.40 -10.34
N SER A 169 4.58 -5.98 -11.54
CA SER A 169 3.16 -5.91 -11.92
C SER A 169 2.50 -7.29 -11.92
N ILE A 170 3.15 -8.29 -12.52
CA ILE A 170 2.66 -9.68 -12.56
C ILE A 170 2.59 -10.26 -11.15
N LEU A 171 3.63 -10.02 -10.32
CA LEU A 171 3.67 -10.49 -8.94
C LEU A 171 2.53 -9.88 -8.12
N ASN A 172 2.29 -8.57 -8.23
CA ASN A 172 1.19 -7.89 -7.56
C ASN A 172 -0.17 -8.45 -7.96
N LEU A 173 -0.41 -8.69 -9.26
CA LEU A 173 -1.65 -9.28 -9.76
C LEU A 173 -1.84 -10.71 -9.26
N GLY A 174 -0.78 -11.52 -9.24
CA GLY A 174 -0.80 -12.88 -8.72
C GLY A 174 -1.14 -12.92 -7.23
N MET A 175 -0.51 -12.07 -6.44
CA MET A 175 -0.75 -11.95 -5.00
C MET A 175 -2.14 -11.37 -4.67
N PHE A 176 -2.63 -10.45 -5.51
CA PHE A 176 -4.01 -9.99 -5.42
C PHE A 176 -5.01 -11.13 -5.68
N GLY A 177 -4.80 -11.92 -6.74
CA GLY A 177 -5.61 -13.11 -7.02
C GLY A 177 -5.62 -14.10 -5.85
N LEU A 178 -4.46 -14.36 -5.26
CA LEU A 178 -4.30 -15.19 -4.07
C LEU A 178 -5.06 -14.62 -2.86
N SER A 179 -4.96 -13.31 -2.65
CA SER A 179 -5.65 -12.60 -1.57
C SER A 179 -7.17 -12.73 -1.68
N ILE A 180 -7.72 -12.63 -2.89
CA ILE A 180 -9.17 -12.81 -3.12
C ILE A 180 -9.56 -14.28 -2.86
N TYR A 181 -8.78 -15.23 -3.38
CA TYR A 181 -9.11 -16.64 -3.28
C TYR A 181 -9.11 -17.15 -1.84
N LYS A 182 -8.12 -16.74 -1.05
CA LYS A 182 -7.94 -17.18 0.35
C LYS A 182 -8.46 -16.16 1.39
N LYS A 183 -8.91 -14.98 0.98
CA LYS A 183 -9.37 -13.87 1.85
C LYS A 183 -8.26 -13.38 2.82
N TRP A 184 -6.99 -13.38 2.37
CA TRP A 184 -5.84 -12.89 3.12
C TRP A 184 -5.59 -11.42 2.80
N SER A 185 -6.11 -10.52 3.64
CA SER A 185 -6.04 -9.07 3.44
C SER A 185 -4.65 -8.46 3.66
N GLU A 186 -3.74 -9.20 4.27
CA GLU A 186 -2.37 -8.76 4.53
C GLU A 186 -1.51 -8.73 3.26
N LEU A 187 -1.77 -9.61 2.28
CA LEU A 187 -0.97 -9.72 1.06
C LEU A 187 -0.96 -8.43 0.23
N PRO A 188 -2.11 -7.79 -0.09
CA PRO A 188 -2.11 -6.52 -0.82
C PRO A 188 -1.37 -5.40 -0.09
N MET A 189 -1.45 -5.37 1.26
CA MET A 189 -0.76 -4.35 2.06
C MET A 189 0.76 -4.51 1.97
N ILE A 190 1.27 -5.73 2.11
CA ILE A 190 2.71 -6.02 2.01
C ILE A 190 3.20 -5.76 0.58
N SER A 191 2.45 -6.21 -0.44
CA SER A 191 2.74 -5.92 -1.86
C SER A 191 2.84 -4.43 -2.13
N PHE A 192 1.90 -3.64 -1.58
CA PHE A 192 1.89 -2.19 -1.71
C PHE A 192 3.17 -1.56 -1.14
N VAL A 193 3.56 -1.94 0.08
CA VAL A 193 4.77 -1.41 0.73
C VAL A 193 6.01 -1.71 -0.11
N PHE A 194 6.21 -2.96 -0.56
CA PHE A 194 7.36 -3.32 -1.39
C PHE A 194 7.36 -2.58 -2.74
N THR A 195 6.20 -2.46 -3.39
CA THR A 195 6.09 -1.73 -4.66
C THR A 195 6.42 -0.26 -4.48
N CYS A 196 5.92 0.38 -3.39
CA CYS A 196 6.24 1.77 -3.07
C CYS A 196 7.73 1.97 -2.77
N LEU A 197 8.37 1.02 -2.06
CA LEU A 197 9.81 1.07 -1.79
C LEU A 197 10.62 0.98 -3.09
N ILE A 198 10.31 0.03 -3.97
CA ILE A 198 11.00 -0.13 -5.26
C ILE A 198 10.80 1.12 -6.13
N MET A 199 9.56 1.58 -6.28
CA MET A 199 9.25 2.78 -7.06
C MET A 199 9.91 4.03 -6.47
N GLY A 200 9.91 4.17 -5.13
CA GLY A 200 10.54 5.28 -4.43
C GLY A 200 12.06 5.32 -4.62
N ILE A 201 12.73 4.17 -4.55
CA ILE A 201 14.16 4.05 -4.82
C ILE A 201 14.45 4.49 -6.26
N PHE A 202 13.72 3.96 -7.25
CA PHE A 202 13.88 4.35 -8.64
C PHE A 202 13.59 5.83 -8.89
N LEU A 203 12.60 6.40 -8.22
CA LEU A 203 12.31 7.83 -8.30
C LEU A 203 13.45 8.67 -7.77
N LEU A 204 14.05 8.32 -6.62
CA LEU A 204 15.20 9.02 -6.06
C LEU A 204 16.42 8.99 -6.98
N PHE A 205 16.73 7.82 -7.54
CA PHE A 205 17.87 7.68 -8.48
C PHE A 205 17.65 8.43 -9.79
N ASN A 206 16.43 8.38 -10.37
CA ASN A 206 16.14 9.04 -11.64
C ASN A 206 15.92 10.53 -11.50
N TYR A 207 15.56 11.03 -10.32
CA TYR A 207 15.47 12.47 -10.08
C TYR A 207 16.80 13.17 -10.33
N THR A 208 17.92 12.52 -10.00
CA THR A 208 19.28 13.03 -10.25
C THR A 208 19.73 12.86 -11.69
N SER A 209 19.21 11.88 -12.43
CA SER A 209 19.63 11.55 -13.80
C SER A 209 18.89 12.35 -14.89
N GLY A 210 17.76 12.96 -14.59
CA GLY A 210 16.99 13.85 -15.49
C GLY A 210 16.48 13.23 -16.81
N SER A 211 16.46 11.90 -16.96
CA SER A 211 16.02 11.24 -18.18
C SER A 211 14.51 11.29 -18.36
N THR A 212 14.04 12.01 -19.39
CA THR A 212 12.63 12.14 -19.74
C THR A 212 11.99 10.82 -20.17
N VAL A 213 12.73 9.97 -20.89
CA VAL A 213 12.27 8.67 -21.39
C VAL A 213 11.98 7.72 -20.23
N ILE A 214 12.89 7.64 -19.25
CA ILE A 214 12.72 6.80 -18.08
C ILE A 214 11.54 7.31 -17.24
N SER A 215 11.43 8.62 -17.04
CA SER A 215 10.33 9.25 -16.32
C SER A 215 8.97 8.94 -16.94
N ASN A 216 8.87 8.92 -18.26
CA ASN A 216 7.65 8.53 -18.98
C ASN A 216 7.26 7.07 -18.70
N HIS A 217 8.20 6.13 -18.81
CA HIS A 217 7.91 4.72 -18.52
C HIS A 217 7.51 4.52 -17.06
N LEU A 218 8.19 5.16 -16.11
CA LEU A 218 7.87 5.08 -14.68
C LEU A 218 6.51 5.68 -14.36
N PHE A 219 6.10 6.75 -15.03
CA PHE A 219 4.76 7.32 -14.91
C PHE A 219 3.67 6.30 -15.30
N TRP A 220 3.86 5.58 -16.41
CA TRP A 220 2.91 4.56 -16.83
C TRP A 220 2.88 3.36 -15.89
N PHE A 221 4.02 2.93 -15.35
CA PHE A 221 4.05 1.89 -14.32
C PHE A 221 3.40 2.36 -13.01
N ALA A 222 3.63 3.60 -12.58
CA ALA A 222 2.95 4.18 -11.43
C ALA A 222 1.42 4.21 -11.62
N THR A 223 0.97 4.55 -12.84
CA THR A 223 -0.45 4.51 -13.21
C THR A 223 -1.00 3.08 -13.17
N LEU A 224 -0.26 2.11 -13.68
CA LEU A 224 -0.64 0.69 -13.63
C LEU A 224 -0.75 0.21 -12.17
N PHE A 225 0.23 0.52 -11.32
CA PHE A 225 0.19 0.17 -9.90
C PHE A 225 -0.95 0.86 -9.17
N TYR A 226 -1.24 2.13 -9.49
CA TYR A 226 -2.39 2.84 -8.95
C TYR A 226 -3.68 2.04 -9.15
N PHE A 227 -3.93 1.53 -10.36
CA PHE A 227 -5.10 0.71 -10.64
C PHE A 227 -5.03 -0.68 -10.00
N ILE A 228 -3.88 -1.34 -9.99
CA ILE A 228 -3.71 -2.64 -9.32
C ILE A 228 -4.09 -2.55 -7.84
N PHE A 229 -3.67 -1.49 -7.13
CA PHE A 229 -3.97 -1.31 -5.70
C PHE A 229 -5.38 -0.73 -5.42
N LEU A 230 -6.14 -0.36 -6.45
CA LEU A 230 -7.59 -0.14 -6.34
C LEU A 230 -8.41 -1.44 -6.46
N LEU A 231 -7.86 -2.50 -7.10
CA LEU A 231 -8.57 -3.78 -7.28
C LEU A 231 -9.07 -4.41 -5.96
N PRO A 232 -8.37 -4.31 -4.81
CA PRO A 232 -8.88 -4.82 -3.54
C PRO A 232 -10.26 -4.29 -3.15
N VAL A 233 -10.67 -3.10 -3.62
CA VAL A 233 -12.04 -2.59 -3.44
C VAL A 233 -13.07 -3.54 -4.05
N PHE A 234 -12.76 -4.14 -5.21
CA PHE A 234 -13.67 -5.06 -5.89
C PHE A 234 -13.72 -6.45 -5.25
N SER A 235 -12.75 -6.81 -4.38
CA SER A 235 -12.81 -8.06 -3.60
C SER A 235 -14.02 -8.12 -2.67
N ILE A 236 -14.57 -6.96 -2.30
CA ILE A 236 -15.79 -6.81 -1.51
C ILE A 236 -17.01 -7.47 -2.20
N LEU A 237 -16.97 -7.61 -3.53
CA LEU A 237 -18.06 -8.27 -4.29
C LEU A 237 -18.25 -9.76 -3.93
N ARG A 238 -17.21 -10.45 -3.49
CA ARG A 238 -17.21 -11.90 -3.22
C ARG A 238 -17.52 -12.29 -1.78
N GLY A 239 -17.63 -11.33 -0.86
CA GLY A 239 -17.76 -11.64 0.56
C GLY A 239 -19.17 -11.43 1.11
N GLU A 240 -19.91 -12.50 1.35
CA GLU A 240 -21.21 -12.45 2.04
C GLU A 240 -21.11 -12.00 3.51
N ASN A 241 -19.91 -11.92 4.11
CA ASN A 241 -19.73 -11.66 5.55
C ASN A 241 -18.56 -10.74 5.91
N MET A 242 -18.04 -9.92 5.01
CA MET A 242 -17.06 -8.89 5.41
C MET A 242 -17.77 -7.66 6.02
N ARG A 243 -18.36 -7.80 7.20
CA ARG A 243 -18.90 -6.65 7.98
C ARG A 243 -17.84 -5.62 8.36
N THR A 244 -16.56 -5.97 8.29
CA THR A 244 -15.46 -5.05 8.58
C THR A 244 -14.41 -5.17 7.49
N MET A 245 -14.34 -4.16 6.62
CA MET A 245 -13.18 -4.00 5.75
C MET A 245 -11.92 -3.87 6.61
N SER A 246 -10.87 -4.62 6.29
CA SER A 246 -9.59 -4.54 7.00
C SER A 246 -9.11 -3.07 7.00
N ARG A 247 -8.75 -2.54 8.18
CA ARG A 247 -8.18 -1.19 8.31
C ARG A 247 -6.97 -1.00 7.39
N GLY A 248 -6.22 -2.08 7.15
CA GLY A 248 -5.08 -2.08 6.24
C GLY A 248 -5.47 -1.79 4.78
N LEU A 249 -6.58 -2.33 4.28
CA LEU A 249 -7.04 -2.04 2.92
C LEU A 249 -7.48 -0.58 2.76
N VAL A 250 -8.17 -0.02 3.75
CA VAL A 250 -8.53 1.41 3.74
C VAL A 250 -7.27 2.28 3.72
N PHE A 251 -6.28 1.93 4.54
CA PHE A 251 -4.98 2.61 4.55
C PHE A 251 -4.31 2.56 3.17
N VAL A 252 -4.27 1.39 2.52
CA VAL A 252 -3.72 1.23 1.16
C VAL A 252 -4.45 2.13 0.17
N ILE A 253 -5.80 2.16 0.18
CA ILE A 253 -6.57 3.00 -0.73
C ILE A 253 -6.23 4.48 -0.56
N ILE A 254 -6.22 4.98 0.68
CA ILE A 254 -5.91 6.38 0.96
C ILE A 254 -4.48 6.70 0.52
N THR A 255 -3.51 5.93 0.98
CA THR A 255 -2.09 6.18 0.74
C THR A 255 -1.73 6.04 -0.75
N ASN A 256 -2.34 5.09 -1.47
CA ASN A 256 -2.14 4.89 -2.90
C ASN A 256 -2.47 6.14 -3.72
N ASN A 257 -3.58 6.82 -3.40
CA ASN A 257 -3.97 8.05 -4.08
C ASN A 257 -2.93 9.17 -3.89
N PHE A 258 -2.44 9.38 -2.66
CA PHE A 258 -1.43 10.40 -2.36
C PHE A 258 -0.06 10.07 -2.95
N ILE A 259 0.37 8.80 -2.87
CA ILE A 259 1.65 8.37 -3.46
C ILE A 259 1.60 8.50 -4.97
N TYR A 260 0.47 8.18 -5.62
CA TYR A 260 0.34 8.33 -7.06
C TYR A 260 0.36 9.80 -7.49
N LEU A 261 -0.30 10.72 -6.75
CA LEU A 261 -0.21 12.15 -7.03
C LEU A 261 1.24 12.65 -6.89
N LEU A 262 1.92 12.30 -5.78
CA LEU A 262 3.28 12.74 -5.50
C LEU A 262 4.27 12.23 -6.54
N SER A 263 4.30 10.92 -6.78
CA SER A 263 5.21 10.31 -7.75
C SER A 263 4.91 10.77 -9.18
N GLY A 264 3.63 10.83 -9.55
CA GLY A 264 3.18 11.28 -10.86
C GLY A 264 3.55 12.76 -11.12
N ALA A 265 3.36 13.64 -10.13
CA ALA A 265 3.76 15.04 -10.23
C ALA A 265 5.28 15.20 -10.46
N LEU A 266 6.09 14.40 -9.75
CA LEU A 266 7.56 14.39 -9.94
C LEU A 266 7.95 13.87 -11.33
N PHE A 267 7.32 12.80 -11.83
CA PHE A 267 7.58 12.30 -13.17
C PHE A 267 7.16 13.31 -14.26
N LEU A 268 5.98 13.93 -14.12
CA LEU A 268 5.51 14.96 -15.06
C LEU A 268 6.46 16.15 -15.11
N ARG A 269 6.97 16.59 -13.96
CA ARG A 269 7.99 17.64 -13.89
C ARG A 269 9.29 17.23 -14.58
N ASN A 270 9.78 16.01 -14.36
CA ASN A 270 10.99 15.50 -15.02
C ASN A 270 10.81 15.35 -16.55
N MET A 271 9.59 15.18 -17.03
CA MET A 271 9.24 15.23 -18.46
C MET A 271 9.21 16.66 -19.04
N GLY A 272 9.45 17.68 -18.21
CA GLY A 272 9.39 19.09 -18.62
C GLY A 272 7.98 19.68 -18.73
N LEU A 273 6.98 18.97 -18.20
CA LEU A 273 5.60 19.48 -18.19
C LEU A 273 5.39 20.54 -17.10
N SER A 274 4.48 21.47 -17.37
CA SER A 274 4.16 22.55 -16.43
C SER A 274 3.57 22.02 -15.14
N PHE A 275 3.66 22.79 -14.06
CA PHE A 275 3.06 22.47 -12.76
C PHE A 275 1.55 22.20 -12.87
N LYS A 276 0.85 22.86 -13.82
CA LYS A 276 -0.58 22.63 -14.12
C LYS A 276 -0.90 21.20 -14.53
N ALA A 277 0.06 20.46 -15.11
CA ALA A 277 -0.13 19.03 -15.42
C ALA A 277 -0.37 18.19 -14.16
N SER A 278 0.24 18.55 -13.03
CA SER A 278 0.00 17.88 -11.74
C SER A 278 -1.43 18.13 -11.22
N GLY A 279 -2.02 19.29 -11.53
CA GLY A 279 -3.42 19.57 -11.21
C GLY A 279 -4.39 18.73 -12.04
N LEU A 280 -4.09 18.49 -13.34
CA LEU A 280 -4.86 17.56 -14.17
C LEU A 280 -4.76 16.13 -13.62
N LEU A 281 -3.59 15.72 -13.14
CA LEU A 281 -3.42 14.42 -12.49
C LEU A 281 -4.28 14.32 -11.21
N SER A 282 -4.29 15.37 -10.37
CA SER A 282 -5.16 15.44 -9.18
C SER A 282 -6.64 15.32 -9.55
N LEU A 283 -7.07 16.03 -10.59
CA LEU A 283 -8.44 15.94 -11.11
C LEU A 283 -8.76 14.52 -11.62
N PHE A 284 -7.83 13.87 -12.32
CA PHE A 284 -7.98 12.50 -12.77
C PHE A 284 -8.18 11.54 -11.58
N ILE A 285 -7.39 11.68 -10.52
CA ILE A 285 -7.54 10.90 -9.28
C ILE A 285 -8.93 11.15 -8.65
N ALA A 286 -9.39 12.40 -8.60
CA ALA A 286 -10.72 12.75 -8.11
C ALA A 286 -11.83 12.06 -8.92
N LEU A 287 -11.73 12.05 -10.26
CA LEU A 287 -12.69 11.40 -11.14
C LEU A 287 -12.71 9.89 -10.98
N VAL A 288 -11.56 9.24 -10.84
CA VAL A 288 -11.48 7.79 -10.57
C VAL A 288 -12.15 7.45 -9.23
N ASN A 289 -11.87 8.23 -8.17
CA ASN A 289 -12.52 8.02 -6.87
C ASN A 289 -14.02 8.32 -6.93
N LEU A 290 -14.47 9.31 -7.71
CA LEU A 290 -15.89 9.57 -7.94
C LEU A 290 -16.57 8.38 -8.62
N GLY A 291 -15.94 7.78 -9.62
CA GLY A 291 -16.41 6.55 -10.25
C GLY A 291 -16.56 5.40 -9.23
N LEU A 292 -15.59 5.25 -8.32
CA LEU A 292 -15.67 4.28 -7.23
C LEU A 292 -16.82 4.58 -6.24
N VAL A 293 -17.04 5.85 -5.87
CA VAL A 293 -18.16 6.27 -5.02
C VAL A 293 -19.49 5.92 -5.66
N LEU A 294 -19.69 6.27 -6.93
CA LEU A 294 -20.92 6.00 -7.65
C LEU A 294 -21.19 4.49 -7.78
N TRP A 295 -20.13 3.71 -8.06
CA TRP A 295 -20.21 2.27 -8.14
C TRP A 295 -20.53 1.62 -6.77
N LEU A 296 -19.88 2.05 -5.68
CA LEU A 296 -20.15 1.59 -4.32
C LEU A 296 -21.57 1.95 -3.89
N TRP A 297 -22.01 3.16 -4.17
CA TRP A 297 -23.35 3.61 -3.83
C TRP A 297 -24.44 2.80 -4.52
N LYS A 298 -24.22 2.47 -5.81
CA LYS A 298 -25.18 1.66 -6.59
C LYS A 298 -25.24 0.21 -6.10
N ASN A 299 -24.08 -0.40 -5.85
CA ASN A 299 -23.96 -1.85 -5.67
C ASN A 299 -23.81 -2.30 -4.22
N ARG A 300 -23.28 -1.44 -3.31
CA ARG A 300 -22.83 -1.82 -1.96
C ARG A 300 -23.06 -0.72 -0.93
N LYS A 301 -24.30 -0.23 -0.82
CA LYS A 301 -24.70 0.81 0.15
C LYS A 301 -24.42 0.46 1.60
N GLU A 302 -24.25 -0.80 1.93
CA GLU A 302 -23.94 -1.31 3.27
C GLU A 302 -22.56 -0.88 3.77
N TYR A 303 -21.60 -0.62 2.88
CA TYR A 303 -20.24 -0.18 3.22
C TYR A 303 -20.13 1.35 3.35
N LYS A 304 -21.00 1.94 4.18
CA LYS A 304 -21.07 3.40 4.39
C LYS A 304 -19.71 4.03 4.67
N PHE A 305 -18.88 3.39 5.50
CA PHE A 305 -17.55 3.91 5.83
C PHE A 305 -16.66 4.07 4.58
N LEU A 306 -16.63 3.05 3.69
CA LEU A 306 -15.82 3.11 2.47
C LEU A 306 -16.35 4.17 1.50
N VAL A 307 -17.68 4.27 1.34
CA VAL A 307 -18.32 5.30 0.51
C VAL A 307 -17.93 6.70 1.00
N HIS A 308 -17.96 6.94 2.32
CA HIS A 308 -17.59 8.25 2.87
C HIS A 308 -16.08 8.52 2.78
N THR A 309 -15.24 7.48 2.94
CA THR A 309 -13.79 7.61 2.77
C THR A 309 -13.43 7.97 1.32
N THR A 310 -13.99 7.27 0.35
CA THR A 310 -13.75 7.56 -1.08
C THR A 310 -14.34 8.90 -1.49
N LEU A 311 -15.50 9.30 -0.96
CA LEU A 311 -16.05 10.63 -1.17
C LEU A 311 -15.16 11.73 -0.57
N GLY A 312 -14.59 11.49 0.62
CA GLY A 312 -13.59 12.37 1.22
C GLY A 312 -12.36 12.54 0.33
N LEU A 313 -11.88 11.45 -0.31
CA LEU A 313 -10.78 11.52 -1.27
C LEU A 313 -11.15 12.36 -2.50
N VAL A 314 -12.36 12.20 -3.06
CA VAL A 314 -12.83 13.05 -4.18
C VAL A 314 -12.70 14.53 -3.81
N LEU A 315 -13.26 14.92 -2.68
CA LEU A 315 -13.23 16.32 -2.22
C LEU A 315 -11.79 16.78 -1.98
N THR A 316 -10.95 15.97 -1.31
CA THR A 316 -9.55 16.31 -1.08
C THR A 316 -8.78 16.57 -2.39
N PHE A 317 -8.94 15.71 -3.41
CA PHE A 317 -8.23 15.87 -4.67
C PHE A 317 -8.81 17.01 -5.54
N VAL A 318 -10.09 17.33 -5.42
CA VAL A 318 -10.68 18.56 -5.98
C VAL A 318 -10.08 19.77 -5.30
N SER A 319 -10.04 19.81 -3.95
CA SER A 319 -9.41 20.91 -3.19
C SER A 319 -7.94 21.14 -3.57
N ILE A 320 -7.17 20.06 -3.79
CA ILE A 320 -5.76 20.15 -4.23
C ILE A 320 -5.65 20.67 -5.67
N THR A 321 -6.59 20.29 -6.55
CA THR A 321 -6.59 20.72 -7.95
C THR A 321 -6.75 22.22 -8.08
N ILE A 322 -7.57 22.84 -7.23
CA ILE A 322 -7.93 24.26 -7.29
C ILE A 322 -6.70 25.19 -7.31
N PRO A 323 -5.78 25.17 -6.31
CA PRO A 323 -4.63 26.07 -6.29
C PRO A 323 -3.55 25.72 -7.32
N ILE A 324 -3.60 24.53 -7.92
CA ILE A 324 -2.65 24.11 -8.98
C ILE A 324 -3.10 24.62 -10.34
N GLN A 325 -4.41 24.69 -10.60
CA GLN A 325 -4.99 25.03 -11.90
C GLN A 325 -5.37 26.50 -12.02
N LEU A 326 -5.73 27.12 -10.91
CA LEU A 326 -6.33 28.46 -10.86
C LEU A 326 -5.39 29.42 -10.15
N ASP A 327 -5.55 30.69 -10.48
CA ASP A 327 -4.74 31.76 -9.92
C ASP A 327 -5.66 32.79 -9.22
N GLY A 328 -5.16 33.47 -8.17
CA GLY A 328 -5.81 34.59 -7.49
C GLY A 328 -7.18 34.26 -6.89
N ASN A 329 -8.11 35.16 -7.03
CA ASN A 329 -9.44 35.16 -6.38
C ASN A 329 -10.29 33.89 -6.64
N TYR A 330 -10.03 33.16 -7.74
CA TYR A 330 -10.76 31.92 -8.05
C TYR A 330 -10.47 30.80 -7.04
N ILE A 331 -9.26 30.77 -6.46
CA ILE A 331 -8.88 29.78 -5.43
C ILE A 331 -9.77 30.00 -4.20
N THR A 332 -9.85 31.26 -3.74
CA THR A 332 -10.62 31.67 -2.56
C THR A 332 -12.11 31.38 -2.75
N LEU A 333 -12.68 31.70 -3.91
CA LEU A 333 -14.09 31.45 -4.22
C LEU A 333 -14.44 29.97 -4.21
N LEU A 334 -13.60 29.12 -4.82
CA LEU A 334 -13.87 27.68 -4.90
C LEU A 334 -13.68 27.01 -3.54
N TRP A 335 -12.66 27.34 -2.77
CA TRP A 335 -12.50 26.82 -1.41
C TRP A 335 -13.63 27.25 -0.49
N ALA A 336 -14.12 28.50 -0.60
CA ALA A 336 -15.29 28.94 0.14
C ALA A 336 -16.56 28.15 -0.25
N SER A 337 -16.73 27.84 -1.53
CA SER A 337 -17.86 27.02 -2.02
C SER A 337 -17.76 25.58 -1.48
N GLU A 338 -16.57 24.99 -1.51
CA GLU A 338 -16.31 23.63 -1.02
C GLU A 338 -16.49 23.53 0.51
N MET A 339 -16.09 24.57 1.25
CA MET A 339 -16.34 24.68 2.68
C MET A 339 -17.84 24.60 3.00
N VAL A 340 -18.69 25.32 2.27
CA VAL A 340 -20.16 25.29 2.43
C VAL A 340 -20.71 23.89 2.07
N LEU A 341 -20.20 23.28 1.00
CA LEU A 341 -20.60 21.93 0.60
C LEU A 341 -20.27 20.89 1.68
N LEU A 342 -19.06 20.93 2.23
CA LEU A 342 -18.64 20.03 3.31
C LEU A 342 -19.49 20.21 4.57
N LEU A 343 -19.82 21.46 4.90
CA LEU A 343 -20.70 21.75 6.03
C LEU A 343 -22.10 21.18 5.81
N TRP A 344 -22.65 21.35 4.59
CA TRP A 344 -23.95 20.75 4.23
C TRP A 344 -23.90 19.22 4.32
N LEU A 345 -22.81 18.58 3.85
CA LEU A 345 -22.61 17.15 3.98
C LEU A 345 -22.55 16.72 5.46
N TYR A 346 -21.89 17.50 6.33
CA TYR A 346 -21.86 17.25 7.77
C TYR A 346 -23.26 17.29 8.39
N VAL A 347 -24.01 18.36 8.13
CA VAL A 347 -25.37 18.55 8.68
C VAL A 347 -26.28 17.40 8.26
N LYS A 348 -26.16 16.92 7.02
CA LYS A 348 -26.99 15.84 6.46
C LYS A 348 -26.55 14.46 6.91
N SER A 349 -25.24 14.19 6.99
CA SER A 349 -24.70 12.85 7.30
C SER A 349 -24.34 12.64 8.77
N LYS A 350 -24.16 13.73 9.54
CA LYS A 350 -23.65 13.74 10.93
C LYS A 350 -22.27 13.08 11.08
N ILE A 351 -21.47 13.04 10.00
CA ILE A 351 -20.14 12.45 10.00
C ILE A 351 -19.11 13.53 10.32
N ARG A 352 -18.46 13.44 11.48
CA ARG A 352 -17.49 14.42 11.99
C ARG A 352 -16.32 14.74 11.06
N VAL A 353 -15.96 13.80 10.18
CA VAL A 353 -14.86 14.01 9.21
C VAL A 353 -15.14 15.19 8.30
N TYR A 354 -16.38 15.38 7.84
CA TYR A 354 -16.77 16.54 7.02
C TYR A 354 -16.71 17.86 7.80
N GLU A 355 -17.03 17.84 9.09
CA GLU A 355 -16.89 18.99 9.96
C GLU A 355 -15.41 19.45 10.09
N TYR A 356 -14.50 18.48 10.35
CA TYR A 356 -13.08 18.78 10.43
C TYR A 356 -12.52 19.28 9.10
N ALA A 357 -12.89 18.66 7.97
CA ALA A 357 -12.49 19.08 6.65
C ALA A 357 -13.00 20.50 6.33
N ALA A 358 -14.26 20.80 6.67
CA ALA A 358 -14.81 22.14 6.52
C ALA A 358 -14.05 23.17 7.37
N LYS A 359 -13.69 22.86 8.62
CA LYS A 359 -12.87 23.74 9.47
C LYS A 359 -11.48 24.01 8.88
N VAL A 360 -10.85 22.99 8.29
CA VAL A 360 -9.56 23.16 7.58
C VAL A 360 -9.72 24.11 6.40
N LEU A 361 -10.79 23.92 5.59
CA LEU A 361 -11.06 24.81 4.46
C LEU A 361 -11.39 26.26 4.90
N VAL A 362 -12.01 26.47 6.07
CA VAL A 362 -12.14 27.83 6.64
C VAL A 362 -10.77 28.49 6.77
N GLY A 363 -9.79 27.78 7.37
CA GLY A 363 -8.43 28.28 7.52
C GLY A 363 -7.75 28.56 6.19
N LEU A 364 -7.84 27.62 5.23
CA LEU A 364 -7.25 27.78 3.89
C LEU A 364 -7.90 28.92 3.11
N THR A 365 -9.22 29.03 3.14
CA THR A 365 -9.97 30.15 2.51
C THR A 365 -9.56 31.48 3.10
N PHE A 366 -9.40 31.53 4.43
CA PHE A 366 -8.97 32.76 5.10
C PHE A 366 -7.55 33.18 4.70
N VAL A 367 -6.60 32.23 4.66
CA VAL A 367 -5.23 32.51 4.20
C VAL A 367 -5.22 32.94 2.74
N SER A 368 -5.94 32.28 1.86
CA SER A 368 -6.07 32.65 0.44
C SER A 368 -6.67 34.04 0.28
N TYR A 369 -7.70 34.33 1.05
CA TYR A 369 -8.32 35.66 1.06
C TYR A 369 -7.35 36.77 1.50
N LEU A 370 -6.54 36.53 2.53
CA LEU A 370 -5.49 37.48 2.93
C LEU A 370 -4.46 37.71 1.83
N MET A 371 -4.09 36.67 1.10
CA MET A 371 -3.18 36.80 -0.05
C MET A 371 -3.80 37.61 -1.19
N ASP A 372 -5.10 37.42 -1.47
CA ASP A 372 -5.84 38.21 -2.46
C ASP A 372 -5.90 39.69 -2.07
N VAL A 373 -6.18 39.99 -0.79
CA VAL A 373 -6.19 41.37 -0.25
C VAL A 373 -4.80 42.00 -0.32
N TYR A 374 -3.75 41.21 0.02
CA TYR A 374 -2.37 41.67 -0.05
C TYR A 374 -1.98 42.04 -1.50
N SER A 375 -2.32 41.21 -2.48
CA SER A 375 -2.01 41.49 -3.89
C SER A 375 -2.68 42.77 -4.40
N VAL A 376 -3.94 43.01 -4.00
CA VAL A 376 -4.66 44.25 -4.35
C VAL A 376 -4.03 45.49 -3.72
N MET A 377 -3.54 45.39 -2.46
CA MET A 377 -2.95 46.52 -1.76
C MET A 377 -1.55 46.90 -2.25
N PHE A 378 -0.73 45.94 -2.63
CA PHE A 378 0.69 46.13 -2.88
C PHE A 378 1.12 45.97 -4.36
N GLU A 379 0.36 45.30 -5.21
CA GLU A 379 0.71 45.10 -6.62
C GLU A 379 0.08 46.12 -7.59
N HIS A 380 -0.46 47.24 -7.10
CA HIS A 380 -0.99 48.35 -7.88
C HIS A 380 -1.95 47.93 -9.03
N HIS A 381 -2.87 47.02 -8.74
CA HIS A 381 -3.97 46.80 -9.68
C HIS A 381 -4.92 47.97 -9.63
N SER A 382 -5.00 48.75 -10.73
CA SER A 382 -6.00 49.82 -10.89
C SER A 382 -7.39 49.18 -10.78
N LEU A 383 -8.08 49.46 -9.67
CA LEU A 383 -9.47 49.04 -9.51
C LEU A 383 -10.35 49.95 -10.36
N ASP A 384 -10.71 49.52 -11.54
CA ASP A 384 -11.51 50.34 -12.50
C ASP A 384 -12.91 50.65 -11.96
N THR A 385 -13.46 49.86 -11.02
CA THR A 385 -14.76 50.07 -10.39
C THR A 385 -14.78 49.58 -8.94
N ILE A 386 -15.40 50.28 -8.02
CA ILE A 386 -15.42 49.95 -6.57
C ILE A 386 -16.28 48.70 -6.29
N PHE A 387 -17.40 48.52 -7.00
CA PHE A 387 -18.40 47.49 -6.73
C PHE A 387 -18.44 46.34 -7.74
N LEU A 388 -17.80 46.48 -8.88
CA LEU A 388 -17.84 45.50 -9.97
C LEU A 388 -16.45 44.92 -10.28
N ASN A 389 -15.65 44.68 -9.24
CA ASN A 389 -14.37 43.99 -9.39
C ASN A 389 -14.37 42.57 -8.75
N SER A 390 -13.45 41.73 -9.20
CA SER A 390 -13.31 40.34 -8.71
C SER A 390 -13.05 40.28 -7.21
N SER A 391 -12.30 41.23 -6.65
CA SER A 391 -11.95 41.30 -5.22
C SER A 391 -13.14 41.60 -4.33
N PHE A 392 -14.04 42.52 -4.77
CA PHE A 392 -15.29 42.81 -4.06
C PHE A 392 -16.23 41.56 -4.09
N ALA A 393 -16.38 40.93 -5.25
CA ALA A 393 -17.18 39.72 -5.38
C ALA A 393 -16.67 38.61 -4.46
N THR A 394 -15.36 38.42 -4.42
CA THR A 394 -14.71 37.41 -3.54
C THR A 394 -14.95 37.74 -2.06
N SER A 395 -14.77 39.01 -1.65
CA SER A 395 -15.00 39.46 -0.26
C SER A 395 -16.44 39.25 0.18
N LEU A 396 -17.40 39.60 -0.67
CA LEU A 396 -18.82 39.37 -0.42
C LEU A 396 -19.15 37.87 -0.27
N PHE A 397 -18.65 37.06 -1.20
CA PHE A 397 -18.91 35.61 -1.19
C PHE A 397 -18.29 34.91 0.02
N VAL A 398 -17.06 35.24 0.39
CA VAL A 398 -16.38 34.71 1.58
C VAL A 398 -17.13 35.11 2.85
N GLY A 399 -17.61 36.38 2.94
CA GLY A 399 -18.43 36.86 4.05
C GLY A 399 -19.75 36.09 4.18
N LEU A 400 -20.44 35.81 3.07
CA LEU A 400 -21.68 35.02 3.05
C LEU A 400 -21.40 33.55 3.42
N ALA A 401 -20.35 32.95 2.87
CA ALA A 401 -19.97 31.58 3.15
C ALA A 401 -19.59 31.36 4.63
N THR A 402 -18.79 32.25 5.21
CA THR A 402 -18.42 32.22 6.63
C THR A 402 -19.61 32.46 7.55
N GLY A 403 -20.52 33.38 7.19
CA GLY A 403 -21.78 33.58 7.87
C GLY A 403 -22.69 32.34 7.87
N ALA A 404 -22.85 31.69 6.73
CA ALA A 404 -23.57 30.42 6.60
C ALA A 404 -22.92 29.32 7.42
N PHE A 405 -21.60 29.24 7.45
CA PHE A 405 -20.85 28.30 8.27
C PHE A 405 -21.13 28.50 9.76
N ALA A 406 -21.03 29.75 10.25
CA ALA A 406 -21.28 30.08 11.66
C ALA A 406 -22.71 29.81 12.09
N SER A 407 -23.70 30.16 11.23
CA SER A 407 -25.12 29.89 11.53
C SER A 407 -25.45 28.39 11.57
N SER A 408 -24.90 27.60 10.64
CA SER A 408 -25.13 26.15 10.58
C SER A 408 -24.51 25.41 11.76
N LEU A 409 -23.37 25.86 12.28
CA LEU A 409 -22.78 25.29 13.51
C LEU A 409 -23.63 25.55 14.74
N ARG A 410 -24.28 26.72 14.85
CA ARG A 410 -25.20 27.05 15.95
C ARG A 410 -26.45 26.15 15.96
N HIS A 411 -26.90 25.70 14.79
CA HIS A 411 -28.08 24.82 14.68
C HIS A 411 -27.72 23.31 14.78
N ALA A 412 -26.42 22.96 14.67
CA ALA A 412 -25.96 21.56 14.70
C ALA A 412 -25.51 21.09 16.11
N GLY A 413 -25.21 22.00 17.04
CA GLY A 413 -24.92 21.73 18.45
C GLY A 413 -26.17 21.83 19.29
#